data_0c1acbf00fe3c82d15ba31f4ec3c983c
#
_entry.id   0c1acbf00fe3c82d15ba31f4ec3c983c
#
_cell.length_a   1.000
_cell.length_b   1.000
_cell.length_c   1.000
_cell.angle_alpha   90.00
_cell.angle_beta   90.00
_cell.angle_gamma   90.00
#
_symmetry.space_group_name_H-M   'P 1'
#
loop_
_entity.id
_entity.type
_entity.pdbx_description
1 polymer ?
#
loop_
_entity_poly.entity_id
_entity_poly.type
_entity_poly.pdbx_seq_one_letter_code
_entity_poly.pdbx_strand_id
1 'polypeptide(L)' 'MINTILVEDDLYIQKHFVDRLAADGEFHLVGVFRDAFEAEKHCDATVKLVLMDVQ' A
#
# COMPACT_ATOMS: atom_id res chain seq x y z
N MET A 1 -15.06 0.88 2.20
CA MET A 1 -13.67 0.41 2.22
C MET A 1 -12.72 1.54 1.90
N ILE A 2 -11.55 1.52 2.49
CA ILE A 2 -10.55 2.58 2.29
C ILE A 2 -9.58 2.10 1.23
N ASN A 3 -9.57 2.76 0.07
CA ASN A 3 -8.62 2.44 -0.99
C ASN A 3 -7.21 2.84 -0.56
N THR A 4 -6.32 1.85 -0.49
CA THR A 4 -5.01 1.98 0.12
C THR A 4 -3.91 1.59 -0.84
N ILE A 5 -2.82 2.35 -0.83
CA ILE A 5 -1.57 1.99 -1.51
C ILE A 5 -0.52 1.69 -0.45
N LEU A 6 0.25 0.64 -0.67
CA LEU A 6 1.38 0.27 0.18
C LEU A 6 2.69 0.51 -0.57
N VAL A 7 3.61 1.20 0.10
CA VAL A 7 4.97 1.44 -0.42
C VAL A 7 5.97 0.83 0.55
N GLU A 8 6.66 -0.21 0.13
CA GLU A 8 7.65 -0.91 0.94
C GLU A 8 8.66 -1.62 0.05
N ASP A 9 9.94 -1.33 0.22
CA ASP A 9 11.00 -1.89 -0.62
C ASP A 9 11.45 -3.29 -0.19
N ASP A 10 11.24 -3.66 1.07
CA ASP A 10 11.55 -4.99 1.57
C ASP A 10 10.40 -5.93 1.26
N LEU A 11 10.64 -6.93 0.42
CA LEU A 11 9.58 -7.83 -0.04
C LEU A 11 9.00 -8.70 1.08
N TYR A 12 9.79 -9.03 2.08
CA TYR A 12 9.30 -9.79 3.22
C TYR A 12 8.34 -8.96 4.06
N ILE A 13 8.71 -7.72 4.35
CA ILE A 13 7.87 -6.80 5.11
C ILE A 13 6.62 -6.44 4.29
N GLN A 14 6.77 -6.24 3.00
CA GLN A 14 5.66 -5.97 2.09
C GLN A 14 4.60 -7.06 2.18
N LYS A 15 5.02 -8.33 2.09
CA LYS A 15 4.10 -9.46 2.18
C LYS A 15 3.37 -9.49 3.52
N HIS A 16 4.08 -9.18 4.59
CA HIS A 16 3.50 -9.15 5.93
C HIS A 16 2.37 -8.11 6.02
N PHE A 17 2.59 -6.91 5.49
CA PHE A 17 1.56 -5.87 5.46
C PHE A 17 0.39 -6.23 4.55
N VAL A 18 0.68 -6.81 3.39
CA VAL A 18 -0.38 -7.25 2.47
C VAL A 18 -1.31 -8.24 3.17
N ASP A 19 -0.73 -9.22 3.86
CA ASP A 19 -1.52 -10.22 4.57
C ASP A 19 -2.36 -9.60 5.68
N ARG A 20 -1.81 -8.64 6.41
CA ARG A 20 -2.54 -7.98 7.50
C ARG A 20 -3.68 -7.11 6.97
N LEU A 21 -3.43 -6.36 5.91
CA LEU A 21 -4.47 -5.52 5.31
C LEU A 21 -5.58 -6.35 4.69
N ALA A 22 -5.24 -7.49 4.10
CA ALA A 22 -6.24 -8.39 3.54
C ALA A 22 -7.15 -8.99 4.60
N ALA A 23 -6.62 -9.17 5.82
CA ALA A 23 -7.40 -9.71 6.92
C ALA A 23 -8.36 -8.67 7.54
N ASP A 24 -8.11 -7.38 7.29
CA ASP A 24 -8.94 -6.29 7.79
C ASP A 24 -9.87 -5.80 6.68
N GLY A 25 -11.17 -6.02 6.84
CA GLY A 25 -12.15 -5.69 5.82
C GLY A 25 -12.35 -4.21 5.56
N GLU A 26 -11.74 -3.33 6.34
CA GLU A 26 -11.87 -1.88 6.14
C GLU A 26 -10.95 -1.35 5.03
N PHE A 27 -9.89 -2.08 4.70
CA PHE A 27 -8.91 -1.63 3.73
C PHE A 27 -9.05 -2.41 2.43
N HIS A 28 -8.98 -1.67 1.32
CA HIS A 28 -8.92 -2.26 0.00
C HIS A 28 -7.58 -1.87 -0.63
N LEU A 29 -6.68 -2.84 -0.73
CA LEU A 29 -5.35 -2.61 -1.27
C LEU A 29 -5.42 -2.55 -2.79
N VAL A 30 -5.23 -1.36 -3.34
CA VAL A 30 -5.35 -1.13 -4.79
C VAL A 30 -4.00 -1.10 -5.49
N GLY A 31 -2.91 -1.03 -4.74
CA GLY A 31 -1.57 -1.08 -5.32
C GLY A 31 -0.50 -1.33 -4.28
N VAL A 32 0.54 -2.04 -4.69
CA VAL A 32 1.70 -2.35 -3.87
C VAL A 32 2.94 -1.97 -4.68
N PHE A 33 3.78 -1.12 -4.12
CA PHE A 33 4.93 -0.58 -4.83
C PHE A 33 6.17 -0.67 -3.95
N ARG A 34 7.33 -0.69 -4.59
CA ARG A 34 8.60 -0.78 -3.88
C ARG A 34 9.18 0.59 -3.54
N ASP A 35 8.77 1.62 -4.27
CA ASP A 35 9.25 2.98 -4.02
C ASP A 35 8.13 3.99 -4.25
N ALA A 36 8.30 5.17 -3.68
CA ALA A 36 7.29 6.23 -3.73
C ALA A 36 7.12 6.79 -5.15
N PHE A 37 8.15 6.74 -5.96
CA PHE A 37 8.11 7.25 -7.32
C PHE A 37 7.12 6.44 -8.17
N GLU A 38 7.17 5.10 -8.05
CA GLU A 38 6.24 4.23 -8.75
C GLU A 38 4.81 4.39 -8.20
N ALA A 39 4.69 4.52 -6.88
CA ALA A 39 3.39 4.70 -6.25
C ALA A 39 2.69 5.97 -6.72
N GLU A 40 3.46 7.05 -6.88
CA GLU A 40 2.91 8.34 -7.30
C GLU A 40 2.24 8.25 -8.67
N LYS A 41 2.79 7.46 -9.58
CA LYS A 41 2.23 7.30 -10.92
C LYS A 41 0.84 6.68 -10.90
N HIS A 42 0.50 5.95 -9.84
CA HIS A 42 -0.76 5.23 -9.72
C HIS A 42 -1.67 5.79 -8.64
N CYS A 43 -1.26 6.90 -8.01
CA CYS A 43 -2.05 7.54 -6.98
C CYS A 43 -3.02 8.53 -7.63
N ASP A 44 -4.30 8.27 -7.45
CA ASP A 44 -5.35 9.14 -7.99
C ASP A 44 -6.34 9.55 -6.89
N ALA A 45 -7.41 10.23 -7.27
CA ALA A 45 -8.39 10.76 -6.31
C ALA A 45 -9.16 9.66 -5.56
N THR A 46 -9.11 8.43 -6.03
CA THR A 46 -9.79 7.31 -5.35
C THR A 46 -8.98 6.74 -4.19
N VAL A 47 -7.67 7.01 -4.16
CA VAL A 47 -6.80 6.54 -3.09
C VAL A 47 -6.97 7.44 -1.87
N LYS A 48 -7.26 6.82 -0.73
CA LYS A 48 -7.52 7.56 0.52
C LYS A 48 -6.40 7.40 1.54
N LEU A 49 -5.54 6.40 1.38
CA LEU A 49 -4.47 6.13 2.34
C LEU A 49 -3.24 5.61 1.62
N VAL A 50 -2.09 6.13 1.98
CA VAL A 50 -0.80 5.62 1.52
C VAL A 50 -0.01 5.22 2.75
N LEU A 51 0.32 3.93 2.85
CA LEU A 51 1.18 3.42 3.90
C LEU A 51 2.60 3.34 3.36
N MET A 52 3.51 4.04 4.00
CA MET A 52 4.89 4.13 3.54
C MET A 52 5.82 3.95 4.73
N ASP A 53 6.71 2.95 4.63
CA ASP A 53 7.77 2.77 5.62
C ASP A 53 8.95 3.63 5.21
N VAL A 54 9.33 4.56 6.07
CA VAL A 54 10.44 5.49 5.86
C VAL A 54 11.60 5.05 6.75
N GLN A 55 12.67 4.62 6.13
CA GLN A 55 13.87 4.21 6.84
C GLN A 55 14.98 5.24 6.71
#